data_bd76b90128f2b4c3dc23334b9e2e83eb
#
_entry.id   bd76b90128f2b4c3dc23334b9e2e83eb
#
_cell.length_a   1.000
_cell.length_b   1.000
_cell.length_c   1.000
_cell.angle_alpha   90.00
_cell.angle_beta   90.00
_cell.angle_gamma   90.00
#
_symmetry.space_group_name_H-M   'P 1'
#
loop_
_entity.id
_entity.type
_entity.pdbx_description
1 polymer ?
#
loop_
_entity_poly.entity_id
_entity_poly.type
_entity_poly.pdbx_seq_one_letter_code
_entity_poly.pdbx_strand_id
1 'polypeptide(L)'
;MKNDTSRFSIRRAEPGDYQAFASTFAGERAYSGTLQMPFPSQDSWRKRLAEPDPNSVVLVVEAEGEVIANAGLHPAQPVDIRRRRHAMTLGITVRDDWQGKGAGTKLMSALVDLADNWFGALRLELTVYTDNAAAIALYRKFGFTVEGTHRAYALRDGRLVDTYAMARLHPHPPSRAPANDTEPKVAAT
;
A
#
# COMPACT_ATOMS: atom_id res chain seq x y z
N MET A 1 -3.36 -21.05 13.59
CA MET A 1 -4.70 -20.76 13.05
C MET A 1 -4.53 -20.18 11.65
N LYS A 2 -5.05 -20.83 10.61
CA LYS A 2 -5.10 -20.24 9.27
C LYS A 2 -6.12 -19.10 9.34
N ASN A 3 -5.68 -17.86 9.12
CA ASN A 3 -6.60 -16.74 9.00
C ASN A 3 -7.51 -17.00 7.79
N ASP A 4 -8.78 -17.25 8.06
CA ASP A 4 -9.79 -17.30 7.02
C ASP A 4 -9.98 -15.90 6.44
N THR A 5 -9.42 -15.68 5.26
CA THR A 5 -9.53 -14.40 4.53
C THR A 5 -10.73 -14.39 3.58
N SER A 6 -11.53 -15.45 3.54
CA SER A 6 -12.72 -15.54 2.68
C SER A 6 -13.78 -14.49 3.01
N ARG A 7 -13.81 -14.02 4.26
CA ARG A 7 -14.71 -12.96 4.73
C ARG A 7 -14.34 -11.54 4.26
N PHE A 8 -13.20 -11.35 3.61
CA PHE A 8 -12.72 -10.05 3.14
C PHE A 8 -12.90 -9.94 1.63
N SER A 9 -13.62 -8.93 1.17
CA SER A 9 -13.57 -8.47 -0.22
C SER A 9 -12.57 -7.33 -0.37
N ILE A 10 -11.97 -7.21 -1.56
CA ILE A 10 -11.11 -6.09 -1.93
C ILE A 10 -11.69 -5.41 -3.16
N ARG A 11 -11.69 -4.08 -3.14
CA ARG A 11 -11.99 -3.26 -4.31
C ARG A 11 -11.17 -1.98 -4.32
N ARG A 12 -11.24 -1.25 -5.40
CA ARG A 12 -10.73 0.13 -5.44
C ARG A 12 -11.56 1.02 -4.52
N ALA A 13 -10.88 2.00 -3.90
CA ALA A 13 -11.56 3.06 -3.19
C ALA A 13 -12.35 3.92 -4.16
N GLU A 14 -13.52 4.35 -3.72
CA GLU A 14 -14.42 5.25 -4.44
C GLU A 14 -14.58 6.56 -3.67
N PRO A 15 -15.02 7.64 -4.32
CA PRO A 15 -15.22 8.92 -3.63
C PRO A 15 -16.14 8.83 -2.41
N GLY A 16 -17.12 7.91 -2.42
CA GLY A 16 -18.03 7.67 -1.29
C GLY A 16 -17.37 7.07 -0.02
N ASP A 17 -16.17 6.51 -0.13
CA ASP A 17 -15.49 5.87 1.00
C ASP A 17 -14.88 6.86 1.99
N TYR A 18 -14.96 8.18 1.76
CA TYR A 18 -14.30 9.19 2.58
C TYR A 18 -14.64 9.12 4.07
N GLN A 19 -15.87 8.74 4.42
CA GLN A 19 -16.29 8.58 5.80
C GLN A 19 -15.57 7.42 6.48
N ALA A 20 -15.45 6.30 5.77
CA ALA A 20 -14.74 5.13 6.27
C ALA A 20 -13.23 5.40 6.44
N PHE A 21 -12.61 6.18 5.54
CA PHE A 21 -11.23 6.63 5.71
C PHE A 21 -11.10 7.50 6.97
N ALA A 22 -11.93 8.50 7.14
CA ALA A 22 -11.91 9.36 8.33
C ALA A 22 -12.11 8.52 9.61
N SER A 23 -13.04 7.58 9.61
CA SER A 23 -13.29 6.67 10.74
C SER A 23 -12.08 5.77 11.03
N THR A 24 -11.44 5.20 10.00
CA THR A 24 -10.25 4.36 10.17
C THR A 24 -9.11 5.14 10.82
N PHE A 25 -8.84 6.37 10.35
CA PHE A 25 -7.77 7.21 10.88
C PHE A 25 -8.13 7.94 12.18
N ALA A 26 -9.36 7.83 12.68
CA ALA A 26 -9.73 8.32 14.02
C ALA A 26 -9.26 7.36 15.13
N GLY A 27 -8.96 6.10 14.82
CA GLY A 27 -8.43 5.13 15.76
C GLY A 27 -7.00 5.47 16.19
N GLU A 28 -6.71 5.35 17.50
CA GLU A 28 -5.42 5.73 18.07
C GLU A 28 -4.24 4.95 17.44
N ARG A 29 -4.38 3.64 17.28
CA ARG A 29 -3.35 2.80 16.66
C ARG A 29 -3.17 3.12 15.17
N ALA A 30 -4.26 3.50 14.48
CA ALA A 30 -4.21 3.86 13.08
C ALA A 30 -3.48 5.20 12.85
N TYR A 31 -3.85 6.29 13.56
CA TYR A 31 -3.15 7.56 13.35
C TYR A 31 -1.73 7.54 13.93
N SER A 32 -1.51 6.96 15.11
CA SER A 32 -0.17 6.91 15.72
C SER A 32 0.81 6.00 14.96
N GLY A 33 0.30 5.02 14.21
CA GLY A 33 1.09 4.15 13.32
C GLY A 33 1.40 4.76 11.95
N THR A 34 0.90 5.95 11.65
CA THR A 34 1.07 6.66 10.39
C THR A 34 1.53 8.10 10.62
N LEU A 35 1.67 8.90 9.55
CA LEU A 35 1.91 10.34 9.63
C LEU A 35 0.60 11.17 9.67
N GLN A 36 -0.53 10.52 9.87
CA GLN A 36 -1.81 11.23 9.99
C GLN A 36 -1.93 11.90 11.37
N MET A 37 -2.66 13.01 11.39
CA MET A 37 -2.94 13.73 12.63
C MET A 37 -4.20 13.16 13.30
N PRO A 38 -4.32 13.26 14.64
CA PRO A 38 -5.59 13.04 15.33
C PRO A 38 -6.70 13.94 14.73
N PHE A 39 -7.95 13.54 14.92
CA PHE A 39 -9.13 14.27 14.44
C PHE A 39 -9.17 14.44 12.91
N PRO A 40 -9.23 13.35 12.14
CA PRO A 40 -9.22 13.42 10.68
C PRO A 40 -10.44 14.15 10.12
N SER A 41 -10.20 15.03 9.14
CA SER A 41 -11.26 15.76 8.46
C SER A 41 -11.91 14.91 7.38
N GLN A 42 -13.23 14.72 7.44
CA GLN A 42 -14.00 14.06 6.39
C GLN A 42 -13.92 14.82 5.06
N ASP A 43 -13.95 16.17 5.08
CA ASP A 43 -13.86 16.98 3.88
C ASP A 43 -12.50 16.81 3.18
N SER A 44 -11.42 16.70 3.95
CA SER A 44 -10.08 16.44 3.40
C SER A 44 -10.01 15.08 2.71
N TRP A 45 -10.62 14.05 3.30
CA TRP A 45 -10.70 12.72 2.67
C TRP A 45 -11.61 12.72 1.45
N ARG A 46 -12.75 13.43 1.50
CA ARG A 46 -13.65 13.57 0.36
C ARG A 46 -12.94 14.18 -0.85
N LYS A 47 -12.20 15.28 -0.65
CA LYS A 47 -11.42 15.92 -1.72
C LYS A 47 -10.34 14.99 -2.28
N ARG A 48 -9.59 14.32 -1.39
CA ARG A 48 -8.51 13.39 -1.80
C ARG A 48 -9.02 12.21 -2.63
N LEU A 49 -10.20 11.66 -2.30
CA LEU A 49 -10.77 10.53 -3.04
C LEU A 49 -11.55 10.96 -4.30
N ALA A 50 -11.98 12.21 -4.38
CA ALA A 50 -12.65 12.75 -5.57
C ALA A 50 -11.69 12.96 -6.75
N GLU A 51 -10.41 13.25 -6.47
CA GLU A 51 -9.39 13.53 -7.47
C GLU A 51 -8.21 12.56 -7.32
N PRO A 52 -8.38 11.28 -7.66
CA PRO A 52 -7.32 10.30 -7.53
C PRO A 52 -6.20 10.56 -8.54
N ASP A 53 -4.95 10.45 -8.09
CA ASP A 53 -3.78 10.46 -8.98
C ASP A 53 -3.84 9.24 -9.92
N PRO A 54 -3.81 9.44 -11.26
CA PRO A 54 -3.89 8.34 -12.23
C PRO A 54 -2.72 7.35 -12.15
N ASN A 55 -1.60 7.74 -11.56
CA ASN A 55 -0.42 6.89 -11.35
C ASN A 55 -0.46 6.13 -10.03
N SER A 56 -1.54 6.26 -9.28
CA SER A 56 -1.72 5.66 -7.97
C SER A 56 -2.90 4.71 -7.93
N VAL A 57 -2.87 3.76 -7.01
CA VAL A 57 -4.01 2.88 -6.72
C VAL A 57 -4.29 2.94 -5.23
N VAL A 58 -5.54 3.16 -4.89
CA VAL A 58 -6.02 3.06 -3.51
C VAL A 58 -7.02 1.91 -3.44
N LEU A 59 -6.77 0.96 -2.54
CA LEU A 59 -7.61 -0.20 -2.29
C LEU A 59 -8.28 -0.09 -0.92
N VAL A 60 -9.45 -0.69 -0.80
CA VAL A 60 -10.14 -0.90 0.46
C VAL A 60 -10.43 -2.38 0.67
N VAL A 61 -10.49 -2.78 1.92
CA VAL A 61 -11.02 -4.08 2.34
C VAL A 61 -12.36 -3.86 3.02
N GLU A 62 -13.33 -4.63 2.59
CA GLU A 62 -14.65 -4.70 3.21
C GLU A 62 -14.81 -6.00 3.99
N ALA A 63 -15.49 -5.89 5.12
CA ALA A 63 -15.97 -7.00 5.94
C ALA A 63 -17.31 -6.58 6.56
N GLU A 64 -18.27 -7.51 6.60
CA GLU A 64 -19.57 -7.28 7.22
C GLU A 64 -20.32 -6.05 6.67
N GLY A 65 -20.08 -5.70 5.38
CA GLY A 65 -20.67 -4.53 4.73
C GLY A 65 -19.99 -3.19 5.04
N GLU A 66 -18.89 -3.19 5.77
CA GLU A 66 -18.14 -1.99 6.12
C GLU A 66 -16.72 -2.00 5.54
N VAL A 67 -16.21 -0.83 5.15
CA VAL A 67 -14.79 -0.64 4.84
C VAL A 67 -14.00 -0.61 6.16
N ILE A 68 -13.09 -1.57 6.32
CA ILE A 68 -12.37 -1.80 7.58
C ILE A 68 -10.86 -1.56 7.46
N ALA A 69 -10.37 -1.42 6.24
CA ALA A 69 -8.95 -1.17 5.98
C ALA A 69 -8.77 -0.50 4.63
N ASN A 70 -7.68 0.23 4.47
CA ASN A 70 -7.30 0.83 3.21
C ASN A 70 -5.79 0.71 2.98
N ALA A 71 -5.38 0.79 1.71
CA ALA A 71 -3.98 0.80 1.33
C ALA A 71 -3.80 1.60 0.03
N GLY A 72 -2.69 2.32 -0.06
CA GLY A 72 -2.29 3.06 -1.26
C GLY A 72 -0.99 2.54 -1.84
N LEU A 73 -0.90 2.50 -3.17
CA LEU A 73 0.31 2.30 -3.95
C LEU A 73 0.51 3.54 -4.82
N HIS A 74 1.65 4.19 -4.66
CA HIS A 74 1.93 5.49 -5.28
C HIS A 74 3.34 5.49 -5.90
N PRO A 75 3.63 6.34 -6.92
CA PRO A 75 5.02 6.61 -7.30
C PRO A 75 5.84 7.05 -6.10
N ALA A 76 7.05 6.52 -5.94
CA ALA A 76 7.94 6.88 -4.82
C ALA A 76 8.44 8.33 -4.89
N GLN A 77 8.32 8.96 -6.06
CA GLN A 77 8.63 10.36 -6.35
C GLN A 77 7.64 10.90 -7.38
N PRO A 78 7.51 12.23 -7.53
CA PRO A 78 6.73 12.81 -8.61
C PRO A 78 7.10 12.22 -9.97
N VAL A 79 6.12 12.02 -10.86
CA VAL A 79 6.26 11.27 -12.12
C VAL A 79 7.22 11.92 -13.13
N ASP A 80 7.54 13.20 -12.98
CA ASP A 80 8.55 13.91 -13.75
C ASP A 80 10.00 13.54 -13.35
N ILE A 81 10.20 12.94 -12.18
CA ILE A 81 11.50 12.40 -11.73
C ILE A 81 11.77 11.06 -12.41
N ARG A 82 12.19 11.13 -13.69
CA ARG A 82 12.28 9.96 -14.59
C ARG A 82 13.16 8.82 -14.09
N ARG A 83 14.26 9.14 -13.39
CA ARG A 83 15.23 8.13 -12.92
C ARG A 83 14.69 7.24 -11.78
N ARG A 84 13.57 7.61 -11.16
CA ARG A 84 12.93 6.87 -10.06
C ARG A 84 11.58 6.25 -10.44
N ARG A 85 11.20 6.24 -11.72
CA ARG A 85 9.92 5.69 -12.20
C ARG A 85 9.72 4.21 -11.90
N HIS A 86 10.82 3.47 -11.70
CA HIS A 86 10.80 2.06 -11.34
C HIS A 86 10.47 1.81 -9.85
N ALA A 87 10.37 2.85 -9.05
CA ALA A 87 10.11 2.74 -7.61
C ALA A 87 8.72 3.25 -7.26
N MET A 88 8.02 2.47 -6.44
CA MET A 88 6.74 2.84 -5.85
C MET A 88 6.80 2.78 -4.34
N THR A 89 5.96 3.56 -3.69
CA THR A 89 5.77 3.55 -2.23
C THR A 89 4.39 3.05 -1.88
N LEU A 90 4.23 2.50 -0.70
CA LEU A 90 2.94 2.02 -0.23
C LEU A 90 2.69 2.38 1.24
N GLY A 91 1.41 2.45 1.58
CA GLY A 91 0.95 2.59 2.96
C GLY A 91 -0.29 1.75 3.19
N ILE A 92 -0.42 1.20 4.39
CA ILE A 92 -1.57 0.37 4.80
C ILE A 92 -2.08 0.86 6.13
N THR A 93 -3.39 0.94 6.25
CA THR A 93 -4.06 1.24 7.52
C THR A 93 -5.22 0.29 7.72
N VAL A 94 -5.32 -0.28 8.91
CA VAL A 94 -6.41 -1.17 9.32
C VAL A 94 -7.08 -0.55 10.54
N ARG A 95 -8.40 -0.48 10.51
CA ARG A 95 -9.21 -0.01 11.65
C ARG A 95 -8.84 -0.80 12.91
N ASP A 96 -8.74 -0.12 14.04
CA ASP A 96 -8.14 -0.64 15.27
C ASP A 96 -8.75 -1.96 15.75
N ASP A 97 -10.07 -2.09 15.65
CA ASP A 97 -10.84 -3.29 16.03
C ASP A 97 -10.69 -4.46 15.04
N TRP A 98 -10.15 -4.20 13.84
CA TRP A 98 -9.88 -5.19 12.80
C TRP A 98 -8.40 -5.57 12.64
N GLN A 99 -7.51 -4.97 13.43
CA GLN A 99 -6.10 -5.33 13.42
C GLN A 99 -5.87 -6.78 13.88
N GLY A 100 -4.82 -7.41 13.37
CA GLY A 100 -4.48 -8.80 13.71
C GLY A 100 -5.38 -9.88 13.08
N LYS A 101 -6.41 -9.49 12.30
CA LYS A 101 -7.40 -10.43 11.73
C LYS A 101 -7.14 -10.80 10.26
N GLY A 102 -6.02 -10.35 9.66
CA GLY A 102 -5.60 -10.72 8.31
C GLY A 102 -5.86 -9.70 7.21
N ALA A 103 -6.60 -8.61 7.47
CA ALA A 103 -6.91 -7.57 6.47
C ALA A 103 -5.63 -6.95 5.86
N GLY A 104 -4.63 -6.63 6.70
CA GLY A 104 -3.35 -6.11 6.21
C GLY A 104 -2.60 -7.09 5.30
N THR A 105 -2.65 -8.40 5.60
CA THR A 105 -2.05 -9.43 4.72
C THR A 105 -2.76 -9.48 3.37
N LYS A 106 -4.08 -9.38 3.37
CA LYS A 106 -4.91 -9.36 2.15
C LYS A 106 -4.55 -8.15 1.27
N LEU A 107 -4.45 -6.94 1.88
CA LEU A 107 -4.04 -5.72 1.16
C LEU A 107 -2.62 -5.82 0.62
N MET A 108 -1.65 -6.28 1.43
CA MET A 108 -0.27 -6.46 0.97
C MET A 108 -0.17 -7.38 -0.23
N SER A 109 -0.89 -8.51 -0.21
CA SER A 109 -0.91 -9.44 -1.35
C SER A 109 -1.39 -8.76 -2.63
N ALA A 110 -2.48 -7.98 -2.54
CA ALA A 110 -3.02 -7.26 -3.69
C ALA A 110 -2.09 -6.13 -4.17
N LEU A 111 -1.48 -5.37 -3.25
CA LEU A 111 -0.56 -4.28 -3.64
C LEU A 111 0.72 -4.82 -4.29
N VAL A 112 1.28 -5.92 -3.77
CA VAL A 112 2.47 -6.55 -4.37
C VAL A 112 2.15 -7.11 -5.74
N ASP A 113 0.99 -7.77 -5.92
CA ASP A 113 0.55 -8.24 -7.24
C ASP A 113 0.40 -7.08 -8.24
N LEU A 114 -0.26 -6.00 -7.83
CA LEU A 114 -0.40 -4.81 -8.67
C LEU A 114 0.96 -4.21 -9.04
N ALA A 115 1.86 -4.07 -8.07
CA ALA A 115 3.17 -3.50 -8.28
C ALA A 115 4.02 -4.34 -9.25
N ASP A 116 4.06 -5.65 -9.02
CA ASP A 116 4.90 -6.57 -9.80
C ASP A 116 4.35 -6.80 -11.21
N ASN A 117 3.05 -7.09 -11.33
CA ASN A 117 2.48 -7.62 -12.56
C ASN A 117 1.77 -6.57 -13.43
N TRP A 118 1.44 -5.40 -12.87
CA TRP A 118 0.65 -4.38 -13.58
C TRP A 118 1.36 -3.04 -13.71
N PHE A 119 2.10 -2.61 -12.68
CA PHE A 119 2.93 -1.40 -12.73
C PHE A 119 4.36 -1.67 -13.19
N GLY A 120 4.82 -2.94 -13.12
CA GLY A 120 6.21 -3.30 -13.42
C GLY A 120 7.20 -2.61 -12.50
N ALA A 121 6.82 -2.41 -11.24
CA ALA A 121 7.68 -1.77 -10.25
C ALA A 121 8.87 -2.67 -9.91
N LEU A 122 10.08 -2.18 -10.07
CA LEU A 122 11.30 -2.92 -9.72
C LEU A 122 11.67 -2.78 -8.25
N ARG A 123 11.08 -1.78 -7.58
CA ARG A 123 11.33 -1.47 -6.18
C ARG A 123 10.05 -0.99 -5.50
N LEU A 124 9.72 -1.59 -4.37
CA LEU A 124 8.74 -1.06 -3.42
C LEU A 124 9.47 -0.54 -2.19
N GLU A 125 9.09 0.64 -1.71
CA GLU A 125 9.69 1.23 -0.53
C GLU A 125 8.63 1.80 0.41
N LEU A 126 8.97 1.86 1.68
CA LEU A 126 8.11 2.43 2.72
C LEU A 126 8.93 2.89 3.93
N THR A 127 8.30 3.69 4.78
CA THR A 127 8.79 3.95 6.13
C THR A 127 7.84 3.34 7.16
N VAL A 128 8.39 2.85 8.27
CA VAL A 128 7.62 2.28 9.37
C VAL A 128 8.26 2.66 10.70
N TYR A 129 7.47 3.05 11.70
CA TYR A 129 8.00 3.32 13.03
C TYR A 129 8.73 2.12 13.60
N THR A 130 9.86 2.34 14.27
CA THR A 130 10.74 1.27 14.78
C THR A 130 10.06 0.41 15.84
N ASP A 131 9.05 0.94 16.52
CA ASP A 131 8.24 0.26 17.52
C ASP A 131 6.98 -0.44 16.97
N ASN A 132 6.68 -0.29 15.66
CA ASN A 132 5.54 -0.97 15.04
C ASN A 132 5.90 -2.40 14.62
N ALA A 133 6.08 -3.27 15.62
CA ALA A 133 6.49 -4.66 15.39
C ALA A 133 5.53 -5.44 14.46
N ALA A 134 4.22 -5.16 14.54
CA ALA A 134 3.21 -5.84 13.74
C ALA A 134 3.35 -5.49 12.23
N ALA A 135 3.53 -4.21 11.90
CA ALA A 135 3.73 -3.77 10.53
C ALA A 135 5.08 -4.26 9.98
N ILE A 136 6.16 -4.19 10.78
CA ILE A 136 7.49 -4.69 10.40
C ILE A 136 7.42 -6.19 10.07
N ALA A 137 6.75 -7.00 10.91
CA ALA A 137 6.57 -8.41 10.65
C ALA A 137 5.75 -8.69 9.38
N LEU A 138 4.71 -7.88 9.14
CA LEU A 138 3.93 -7.96 7.90
C LEU A 138 4.80 -7.67 6.68
N TYR A 139 5.55 -6.58 6.67
CA TYR A 139 6.39 -6.21 5.52
C TYR A 139 7.50 -7.25 5.26
N ARG A 140 8.14 -7.75 6.31
CA ARG A 140 9.14 -8.84 6.19
C ARG A 140 8.56 -10.10 5.53
N LYS A 141 7.32 -10.47 5.85
CA LYS A 141 6.61 -11.61 5.22
C LYS A 141 6.48 -11.45 3.71
N PHE A 142 6.44 -10.22 3.20
CA PHE A 142 6.37 -9.91 1.78
C PHE A 142 7.72 -9.54 1.14
N GLY A 143 8.83 -9.85 1.83
CA GLY A 143 10.18 -9.70 1.27
C GLY A 143 10.80 -8.32 1.46
N PHE A 144 10.22 -7.44 2.27
CA PHE A 144 10.85 -6.18 2.62
C PHE A 144 11.98 -6.37 3.62
N THR A 145 13.08 -5.66 3.42
CA THR A 145 14.24 -5.61 4.32
C THR A 145 14.48 -4.18 4.80
N VAL A 146 15.07 -4.03 5.98
CA VAL A 146 15.48 -2.72 6.49
C VAL A 146 16.74 -2.28 5.76
N GLU A 147 16.73 -1.09 5.19
CA GLU A 147 17.87 -0.47 4.51
C GLU A 147 18.52 0.63 5.35
N GLY A 148 17.81 1.16 6.34
CA GLY A 148 18.32 2.21 7.21
C GLY A 148 17.34 2.66 8.27
N THR A 149 17.79 3.56 9.15
CA THR A 149 16.98 4.18 10.19
C THR A 149 17.02 5.69 10.04
N HIS A 150 15.84 6.30 9.95
CA HIS A 150 15.68 7.74 10.05
C HIS A 150 15.47 8.11 11.52
N ARG A 151 16.43 8.83 12.08
CA ARG A 151 16.35 9.29 13.48
C ARG A 151 15.49 10.55 13.59
N ALA A 152 14.73 10.65 14.69
CA ALA A 152 13.87 11.80 14.97
C ALA A 152 12.96 12.16 13.78
N TYR A 153 12.40 11.15 13.12
CA TYR A 153 11.70 11.28 11.86
C TYR A 153 10.35 11.99 11.98
N ALA A 154 9.62 11.73 13.05
CA ALA A 154 8.31 12.33 13.28
C ALA A 154 8.09 12.66 14.75
N LEU A 155 7.24 13.67 15.00
CA LEU A 155 6.75 13.98 16.32
C LEU A 155 5.48 13.16 16.58
N ARG A 156 5.48 12.39 17.68
CA ARG A 156 4.33 11.61 18.14
C ARG A 156 4.22 11.74 19.65
N ASP A 157 3.08 12.18 20.15
CA ASP A 157 2.81 12.39 21.59
C ASP A 157 3.91 13.18 22.32
N GLY A 158 4.35 14.29 21.69
CA GLY A 158 5.37 15.19 22.23
C GLY A 158 6.80 14.63 22.20
N ARG A 159 7.05 13.49 21.54
CA ARG A 159 8.37 12.86 21.43
C ARG A 159 8.74 12.64 19.96
N LEU A 160 10.02 12.87 19.64
CA LEU A 160 10.54 12.50 18.35
C LEU A 160 10.76 10.97 18.31
N VAL A 161 10.27 10.32 17.26
CA VAL A 161 10.33 8.88 17.06
C VAL A 161 11.06 8.55 15.77
N ASP A 162 11.73 7.39 15.77
CA ASP A 162 12.50 6.90 14.64
C ASP A 162 11.65 6.02 13.73
N THR A 163 12.05 5.93 12.44
CA THR A 163 11.48 4.98 11.49
C THR A 163 12.56 4.16 10.81
N TYR A 164 12.22 2.95 10.41
CA TYR A 164 12.98 2.21 9.43
C TYR A 164 12.58 2.63 8.02
N ALA A 165 13.58 2.83 7.15
CA ALA A 165 13.39 2.74 5.71
C ALA A 165 13.44 1.26 5.35
N MET A 166 12.36 0.75 4.73
CA MET A 166 12.31 -0.63 4.26
C MET A 166 12.05 -0.66 2.76
N ALA A 167 12.65 -1.63 2.07
CA ALA A 167 12.41 -1.83 0.66
C ALA A 167 12.35 -3.32 0.29
N ARG A 168 11.67 -3.57 -0.83
CA ARG A 168 11.60 -4.86 -1.51
C ARG A 168 12.00 -4.64 -2.97
N LEU A 169 12.99 -5.37 -3.45
CA LEU A 169 13.29 -5.46 -4.87
C LEU A 169 12.42 -6.53 -5.52
N HIS A 170 12.04 -6.32 -6.77
CA HIS A 170 11.25 -7.29 -7.52
C HIS A 170 12.05 -8.60 -7.66
N PRO A 171 11.57 -9.75 -7.17
CA PRO A 171 12.34 -11.00 -7.15
C PRO A 171 12.59 -11.55 -8.57
N HIS A 172 11.67 -11.27 -9.50
CA HIS A 172 11.72 -11.71 -10.89
C HIS A 172 11.32 -10.55 -11.81
N PRO A 173 12.23 -9.60 -12.12
CA PRO A 173 11.90 -8.44 -12.94
C PRO A 173 11.25 -8.82 -14.26
N PRO A 174 10.26 -8.03 -14.76
CA PRO A 174 9.57 -8.34 -16.00
C PRO A 174 10.54 -8.49 -17.17
N SER A 175 10.37 -9.53 -17.93
CA SER A 175 11.11 -9.78 -19.18
C SER A 175 10.13 -9.87 -20.35
N ARG A 176 10.64 -9.72 -21.56
CA ARG A 176 9.81 -9.91 -22.75
C ARG A 176 9.28 -11.35 -22.81
N ALA A 177 7.99 -11.51 -23.03
CA ALA A 177 7.42 -12.81 -23.33
C ALA A 177 8.10 -13.42 -24.58
N PRO A 178 8.33 -14.73 -24.64
CA PRO A 178 8.85 -15.36 -25.83
C PRO A 178 7.95 -15.00 -27.01
N ALA A 179 8.56 -14.67 -28.16
CA ALA A 179 7.81 -14.41 -29.38
C ALA A 179 7.03 -15.69 -29.73
N ASN A 180 5.72 -15.57 -29.99
CA ASN A 180 4.98 -16.63 -30.66
C ASN A 180 5.43 -16.62 -32.12
N ASP A 181 6.34 -17.51 -32.50
CA ASP A 181 6.84 -17.69 -33.88
C ASP A 181 5.79 -18.32 -34.81
N THR A 182 4.52 -18.07 -34.57
CA THR A 182 3.45 -18.33 -35.53
C THR A 182 3.22 -17.06 -36.35
N GLU A 183 4.20 -16.73 -37.24
CA GLU A 183 3.88 -15.85 -38.36
C GLU A 183 2.79 -16.54 -39.19
N PRO A 184 1.68 -15.85 -39.52
CA PRO A 184 0.75 -16.38 -40.50
C PRO A 184 1.51 -16.48 -41.84
N LYS A 185 1.65 -17.68 -42.38
CA LYS A 185 2.14 -17.87 -43.76
C LYS A 185 1.24 -17.06 -44.68
N VAL A 186 1.73 -15.90 -45.12
CA VAL A 186 1.08 -15.16 -46.20
C VAL A 186 1.20 -16.04 -47.43
N ALA A 187 0.08 -16.62 -47.88
CA ALA A 187 0.02 -17.35 -49.12
C ALA A 187 0.37 -16.37 -50.24
N ALA A 188 1.48 -16.62 -50.91
CA ALA A 188 1.81 -15.95 -52.18
C ALA A 188 0.80 -16.37 -53.23
N THR A 189 0.06 -15.40 -53.79
CA THR A 189 -0.79 -15.54 -54.97
C THR A 189 0.04 -15.21 -56.18
#